data_8ce3f80e799024197bc93b15b24f2760
#
_entry.id   8ce3f80e799024197bc93b15b24f2760
#
_cell.length_a   1.000
_cell.length_b   1.000
_cell.length_c   1.000
_cell.angle_alpha   90.00
_cell.angle_beta   90.00
_cell.angle_gamma   90.00
#
_symmetry.space_group_name_H-M   'P 1'
#
loop_
_entity.id
_entity.type
_entity.pdbx_description
1 polymer ?
#
loop_
_entity_poly.entity_id
_entity_poly.type
_entity_poly.pdbx_seq_one_letter_code
_entity_poly.pdbx_strand_id
1 'polypeptide(L)'
;MNIFIKTKSYLKRYGALNLIRKVMEKASRGFDVSEEFACENLTDEELLKQRNYKFLHSPVISIVMPVYNPDDRYFRQTLNSIKNQSYENWQLCIGDAGNNKKNKILEEVFGNDDRVKYLDIPVNYGISGNSNKALELATGGYIGLMDHDDILTSDALFMIVSKLNEGYDIVYTDEDKTDENLNRYFSAYRKPDFNLNLFLSNNYMCHFTVISKKIISEAGNFRSEYDGAQDYDLF
;
A
#
# COMPACT_ATOMS: atom_id res chain seq x y z
N MET A 1 -18.20 18.33 7.42
CA MET A 1 -18.50 19.24 6.26
C MET A 1 -19.82 18.80 5.62
N ASN A 2 -20.77 19.71 5.47
CA ASN A 2 -22.18 19.41 5.18
C ASN A 2 -22.35 18.79 3.77
N ILE A 3 -22.97 17.61 3.67
CA ILE A 3 -23.27 16.88 2.43
C ILE A 3 -23.93 17.77 1.37
N PHE A 4 -24.83 18.67 1.77
CA PHE A 4 -25.51 19.62 0.90
C PHE A 4 -24.57 20.55 0.13
N ILE A 5 -23.47 20.99 0.74
CA ILE A 5 -22.50 21.88 0.10
C ILE A 5 -21.71 21.13 -0.98
N LYS A 6 -21.33 19.89 -0.70
CA LYS A 6 -20.64 19.03 -1.70
C LYS A 6 -21.52 18.71 -2.90
N THR A 7 -22.79 18.38 -2.66
CA THR A 7 -23.77 18.06 -3.72
C THR A 7 -24.03 19.27 -4.62
N LYS A 8 -24.20 20.46 -4.05
CA LYS A 8 -24.46 21.71 -4.80
C LYS A 8 -23.23 22.12 -5.63
N SER A 9 -22.04 21.98 -5.10
CA SER A 9 -20.77 22.24 -5.81
C SER A 9 -20.57 21.27 -6.98
N TYR A 10 -20.86 19.98 -6.76
CA TYR A 10 -20.75 18.95 -7.80
C TYR A 10 -21.77 19.18 -8.92
N LEU A 11 -23.03 19.50 -8.58
CA LEU A 11 -24.08 19.81 -9.53
C LEU A 11 -23.72 21.01 -10.43
N LYS A 12 -23.14 22.06 -9.83
CA LYS A 12 -22.71 23.27 -10.55
C LYS A 12 -21.54 22.99 -11.50
N ARG A 13 -20.67 22.05 -11.15
CA ARG A 13 -19.44 21.76 -11.91
C ARG A 13 -19.63 20.71 -13.01
N TYR A 14 -20.48 19.71 -12.78
CA TYR A 14 -20.60 18.53 -13.63
C TYR A 14 -22.01 18.28 -14.19
N GLY A 15 -23.01 19.08 -13.79
CA GLY A 15 -24.40 18.99 -14.24
C GLY A 15 -25.23 17.88 -13.56
N ALA A 16 -26.56 17.98 -13.76
CA ALA A 16 -27.53 17.10 -13.09
C ALA A 16 -27.39 15.62 -13.51
N LEU A 17 -27.14 15.35 -14.78
CA LEU A 17 -27.01 13.98 -15.29
C LEU A 17 -25.82 13.23 -14.66
N ASN A 18 -24.68 13.90 -14.49
CA ASN A 18 -23.52 13.31 -13.84
C ASN A 18 -23.71 13.13 -12.33
N LEU A 19 -24.50 13.99 -11.68
CA LEU A 19 -24.89 13.80 -10.29
C LEU A 19 -25.81 12.57 -10.13
N ILE A 20 -26.82 12.46 -11.00
CA ILE A 20 -27.73 11.29 -11.01
C ILE A 20 -26.94 10.00 -11.26
N ARG A 21 -26.04 9.99 -12.27
CA ARG A 21 -25.17 8.85 -12.54
C ARG A 21 -24.34 8.47 -11.32
N LYS A 22 -23.72 9.43 -10.64
CA LYS A 22 -22.90 9.18 -9.43
C LYS A 22 -23.75 8.71 -8.24
N VAL A 23 -25.00 9.18 -8.10
CA VAL A 23 -25.94 8.69 -7.09
C VAL A 23 -26.38 7.27 -7.43
N MET A 24 -26.67 6.98 -8.70
CA MET A 24 -27.03 5.62 -9.15
C MET A 24 -25.85 4.65 -9.01
N GLU A 25 -24.64 5.05 -9.36
CA GLU A 25 -23.42 4.27 -9.12
C GLU A 25 -23.19 4.00 -7.64
N LYS A 26 -23.49 4.96 -6.77
CA LYS A 26 -23.38 4.78 -5.32
C LYS A 26 -24.51 3.91 -4.76
N ALA A 27 -25.71 3.99 -5.33
CA ALA A 27 -26.86 3.14 -4.96
C ALA A 27 -26.67 1.71 -5.50
N SER A 28 -26.15 1.52 -6.71
CA SER A 28 -25.84 0.21 -7.26
C SER A 28 -24.70 -0.49 -6.50
N ARG A 29 -23.70 0.25 -6.04
CA ARG A 29 -22.65 -0.29 -5.14
C ARG A 29 -23.22 -0.80 -3.81
N GLY A 30 -24.37 -0.33 -3.36
CA GLY A 30 -25.10 -0.87 -2.19
C GLY A 30 -25.85 -2.17 -2.47
N PHE A 31 -26.02 -2.53 -3.75
CA PHE A 31 -26.65 -3.78 -4.22
C PHE A 31 -25.68 -4.71 -4.95
N ASP A 32 -24.42 -4.30 -5.07
CA ASP A 32 -23.38 -5.18 -5.61
C ASP A 32 -23.12 -6.26 -4.56
N VAL A 33 -23.83 -7.38 -4.71
CA VAL A 33 -23.46 -8.68 -4.15
C VAL A 33 -22.28 -9.15 -5.03
N SER A 34 -21.22 -8.34 -5.10
CA SER A 34 -19.95 -8.83 -5.57
C SER A 34 -19.56 -9.94 -4.60
N GLU A 35 -19.24 -11.08 -5.18
CA GLU A 35 -18.76 -12.25 -4.47
C GLU A 35 -17.91 -11.80 -3.29
N GLU A 36 -18.32 -12.20 -2.09
CA GLU A 36 -17.50 -12.04 -0.90
C GLU A 36 -16.23 -12.86 -1.14
N PHE A 37 -15.24 -12.24 -1.76
CA PHE A 37 -13.89 -12.76 -1.71
C PHE A 37 -13.42 -12.50 -0.29
N ALA A 38 -13.75 -13.44 0.59
CA ALA A 38 -13.05 -13.56 1.84
C ALA A 38 -11.57 -13.68 1.47
N CYS A 39 -10.77 -12.73 1.92
CA CYS A 39 -9.35 -12.97 2.04
C CYS A 39 -9.23 -14.27 2.83
N GLU A 40 -8.85 -15.37 2.18
CA GLU A 40 -8.70 -16.65 2.85
C GLU A 40 -7.55 -16.46 3.83
N ASN A 41 -7.92 -16.34 5.11
CA ASN A 41 -6.92 -16.31 6.16
C ASN A 41 -6.22 -17.67 6.16
N LEU A 42 -4.92 -17.66 5.91
CA LEU A 42 -4.12 -18.87 5.99
C LEU A 42 -4.22 -19.47 7.40
N THR A 43 -4.27 -20.77 7.45
CA THR A 43 -4.19 -21.53 8.72
C THR A 43 -2.80 -21.35 9.35
N ASP A 44 -2.71 -21.53 10.66
CA ASP A 44 -1.41 -21.48 11.36
C ASP A 44 -0.41 -22.50 10.78
N GLU A 45 -0.91 -23.66 10.29
CA GLU A 45 -0.07 -24.68 9.64
C GLU A 45 0.52 -24.19 8.31
N GLU A 46 -0.29 -23.49 7.50
CA GLU A 46 0.16 -22.91 6.22
C GLU A 46 1.16 -21.79 6.46
N LEU A 47 0.90 -20.91 7.44
CA LEU A 47 1.83 -19.86 7.83
C LEU A 47 3.16 -20.44 8.32
N LEU A 48 3.12 -21.52 9.11
CA LEU A 48 4.32 -22.20 9.57
C LEU A 48 5.10 -22.84 8.41
N LYS A 49 4.41 -23.43 7.42
CA LYS A 49 5.04 -23.96 6.20
C LYS A 49 5.74 -22.84 5.43
N GLN A 50 5.11 -21.70 5.27
CA GLN A 50 5.70 -20.54 4.58
C GLN A 50 6.93 -20.02 5.32
N ARG A 51 6.88 -19.85 6.64
CA ARG A 51 8.04 -19.42 7.46
C ARG A 51 9.23 -20.36 7.36
N ASN A 52 8.97 -21.66 7.23
CA ASN A 52 10.02 -22.67 7.08
C ASN A 52 10.49 -22.88 5.64
N TYR A 53 9.81 -22.27 4.66
CA TYR A 53 10.17 -22.43 3.26
C TYR A 53 11.51 -21.76 2.96
N LYS A 54 12.35 -22.43 2.17
CA LYS A 54 13.67 -21.93 1.78
C LYS A 54 13.66 -21.53 0.31
N PHE A 55 13.59 -20.23 0.08
CA PHE A 55 13.76 -19.68 -1.25
C PHE A 55 15.22 -19.82 -1.73
N LEU A 56 15.42 -19.93 -3.03
CA LEU A 56 16.76 -19.87 -3.62
C LEU A 56 17.42 -18.52 -3.34
N HIS A 57 16.64 -17.45 -3.49
CA HIS A 57 17.02 -16.09 -3.15
C HIS A 57 16.02 -15.54 -2.12
N SER A 58 16.53 -15.09 -0.99
CA SER A 58 15.75 -14.51 0.10
C SER A 58 16.09 -13.03 0.26
N PRO A 59 15.64 -12.16 -0.67
CA PRO A 59 15.98 -10.73 -0.62
C PRO A 59 15.33 -10.02 0.57
N VAL A 60 15.97 -8.97 1.08
CA VAL A 60 15.31 -8.03 1.98
C VAL A 60 14.34 -7.18 1.18
N ILE A 61 13.06 -7.16 1.57
CA ILE A 61 12.05 -6.26 1.04
C ILE A 61 11.97 -5.05 1.98
N SER A 62 12.41 -3.86 1.53
CA SER A 62 12.25 -2.62 2.28
C SER A 62 10.89 -2.01 1.95
N ILE A 63 9.97 -2.01 2.91
CA ILE A 63 8.65 -1.37 2.80
C ILE A 63 8.83 0.10 3.11
N VAL A 64 8.64 0.94 2.11
CA VAL A 64 8.74 2.40 2.20
C VAL A 64 7.36 2.98 2.46
N MET A 65 7.24 3.69 3.57
CA MET A 65 5.97 4.22 4.07
C MET A 65 6.10 5.69 4.45
N PRO A 66 5.65 6.62 3.61
CA PRO A 66 5.49 8.02 4.00
C PRO A 66 4.31 8.16 4.96
N VAL A 67 4.49 8.90 6.05
CA VAL A 67 3.48 9.08 7.08
C VAL A 67 3.17 10.56 7.28
N TYR A 68 1.87 10.90 7.23
CA TYR A 68 1.41 12.27 7.53
C TYR A 68 0.07 12.25 8.26
N ASN A 69 0.10 12.40 9.58
CA ASN A 69 -1.07 12.46 10.47
C ASN A 69 -2.11 11.33 10.26
N PRO A 70 -1.72 10.05 10.22
CA PRO A 70 -2.67 8.95 10.09
C PRO A 70 -3.59 8.87 11.32
N ASP A 71 -4.76 8.25 11.13
CA ASP A 71 -5.55 7.76 12.24
C ASP A 71 -4.79 6.64 12.96
N ASP A 72 -4.69 6.72 14.28
CA ASP A 72 -3.89 5.78 15.08
C ASP A 72 -4.37 4.33 14.96
N ARG A 73 -5.67 4.13 14.76
CA ARG A 73 -6.26 2.80 14.62
C ARG A 73 -5.83 2.16 13.31
N TYR A 74 -6.01 2.86 12.19
CA TYR A 74 -5.63 2.33 10.87
C TYR A 74 -4.13 2.13 10.80
N PHE A 75 -3.35 3.08 11.30
CA PHE A 75 -1.90 2.94 11.35
C PHE A 75 -1.46 1.69 12.15
N ARG A 76 -2.10 1.40 13.30
CA ARG A 76 -1.83 0.16 14.04
C ARG A 76 -2.20 -1.10 13.26
N GLN A 77 -3.31 -1.08 12.52
CA GLN A 77 -3.70 -2.20 11.67
C GLN A 77 -2.66 -2.45 10.58
N THR A 78 -2.21 -1.39 9.90
CA THR A 78 -1.13 -1.44 8.91
C THR A 78 0.16 -2.05 9.50
N LEU A 79 0.62 -1.54 10.62
CA LEU A 79 1.84 -2.02 11.28
C LEU A 79 1.73 -3.49 11.69
N ASN A 80 0.59 -3.91 12.23
CA ASN A 80 0.36 -5.30 12.61
C ASN A 80 0.33 -6.22 11.38
N SER A 81 -0.19 -5.78 10.24
CA SER A 81 -0.19 -6.57 9.00
C SER A 81 1.22 -6.84 8.50
N ILE A 82 2.14 -5.86 8.64
CA ILE A 82 3.55 -6.03 8.31
C ILE A 82 4.26 -6.94 9.32
N LYS A 83 4.01 -6.73 10.62
CA LYS A 83 4.61 -7.57 11.67
C LYS A 83 4.28 -9.04 11.52
N ASN A 84 3.06 -9.34 11.05
CA ASN A 84 2.52 -10.70 10.95
C ASN A 84 2.83 -11.39 9.60
N GLN A 85 3.67 -10.81 8.75
CA GLN A 85 4.05 -11.46 7.50
C GLN A 85 4.72 -12.82 7.74
N SER A 86 4.37 -13.80 6.91
CA SER A 86 5.01 -15.13 6.95
C SER A 86 6.45 -15.11 6.45
N TYR A 87 6.77 -14.21 5.51
CA TYR A 87 8.13 -13.94 5.09
C TYR A 87 8.76 -12.89 6.00
N GLU A 88 9.82 -13.26 6.72
CA GLU A 88 10.37 -12.44 7.82
C GLU A 88 11.52 -11.52 7.39
N ASN A 89 12.07 -11.68 6.18
CA ASN A 89 13.21 -10.87 5.72
C ASN A 89 12.75 -9.57 5.07
N TRP A 90 12.12 -8.73 5.87
CA TRP A 90 11.65 -7.40 5.49
C TRP A 90 12.28 -6.32 6.37
N GLN A 91 12.24 -5.09 5.88
CA GLN A 91 12.57 -3.87 6.61
C GLN A 91 11.43 -2.87 6.44
N LEU A 92 11.04 -2.16 7.51
CA LEU A 92 10.05 -1.08 7.44
C LEU A 92 10.76 0.26 7.56
N CYS A 93 10.61 1.09 6.53
CA CYS A 93 11.25 2.40 6.41
C CYS A 93 10.18 3.49 6.48
N ILE A 94 10.05 4.17 7.60
CA ILE A 94 9.04 5.19 7.85
C ILE A 94 9.64 6.57 7.78
N GLY A 95 9.05 7.44 6.95
CA GLY A 95 9.29 8.87 6.93
C GLY A 95 8.07 9.63 7.46
N ASP A 96 8.13 10.10 8.71
CA ASP A 96 7.00 10.75 9.39
C ASP A 96 7.14 12.27 9.33
N ALA A 97 6.34 12.90 8.45
CA ALA A 97 6.23 14.36 8.32
C ALA A 97 5.02 14.95 9.08
N GLY A 98 4.31 14.14 9.87
CA GLY A 98 3.13 14.56 10.63
C GLY A 98 3.46 15.47 11.81
N ASN A 99 2.48 16.24 12.24
CA ASN A 99 2.58 17.09 13.45
C ASN A 99 2.50 16.27 14.75
N ASN A 100 1.79 15.13 14.71
CA ASN A 100 1.66 14.19 15.79
C ASN A 100 2.48 12.93 15.46
N LYS A 101 3.72 12.89 15.92
CA LYS A 101 4.68 11.84 15.60
C LYS A 101 4.24 10.46 16.10
N LYS A 102 4.47 9.45 15.29
CA LYS A 102 3.97 8.08 15.51
C LYS A 102 4.99 7.09 16.09
N ASN A 103 6.17 7.58 16.48
CA ASN A 103 7.24 6.76 17.07
C ASN A 103 6.78 5.91 18.27
N LYS A 104 5.90 6.45 19.14
CA LYS A 104 5.35 5.69 20.28
C LYS A 104 4.52 4.48 19.83
N ILE A 105 3.72 4.63 18.77
CA ILE A 105 2.93 3.52 18.23
C ILE A 105 3.86 2.44 17.66
N LEU A 106 4.95 2.84 17.01
CA LEU A 106 5.96 1.90 16.52
C LEU A 106 6.60 1.11 17.65
N GLU A 107 6.98 1.80 18.74
CA GLU A 107 7.55 1.16 19.93
C GLU A 107 6.56 0.17 20.57
N GLU A 108 5.28 0.54 20.67
CA GLU A 108 4.24 -0.34 21.22
C GLU A 108 4.01 -1.58 20.35
N VAL A 109 4.07 -1.46 19.01
CA VAL A 109 3.84 -2.58 18.10
C VAL A 109 5.08 -3.45 17.94
N PHE A 110 6.25 -2.87 17.71
CA PHE A 110 7.47 -3.59 17.33
C PHE A 110 8.49 -3.71 18.47
N GLY A 111 8.38 -2.87 19.52
CA GLY A 111 9.44 -2.77 20.52
C GLY A 111 10.73 -2.24 19.90
N ASN A 112 11.83 -2.93 20.19
CA ASN A 112 13.17 -2.60 19.65
C ASN A 112 13.53 -3.49 18.44
N ASP A 113 12.61 -3.67 17.49
CA ASP A 113 12.87 -4.46 16.28
C ASP A 113 13.79 -3.68 15.33
N ASP A 114 15.01 -4.19 15.11
CA ASP A 114 16.01 -3.56 14.25
C ASP A 114 15.61 -3.44 12.78
N ARG A 115 14.60 -4.16 12.35
CA ARG A 115 14.03 -4.08 10.99
C ARG A 115 13.23 -2.80 10.77
N VAL A 116 12.80 -2.11 11.83
CA VAL A 116 12.01 -0.87 11.75
C VAL A 116 12.95 0.33 11.81
N LYS A 117 12.92 1.14 10.76
CA LYS A 117 13.67 2.39 10.65
C LYS A 117 12.69 3.55 10.61
N TYR A 118 12.87 4.49 11.49
CA TYR A 118 12.01 5.67 11.61
C TYR A 118 12.82 6.95 11.43
N LEU A 119 12.35 7.83 10.57
CA LEU A 119 12.88 9.16 10.34
C LEU A 119 11.79 10.19 10.68
N ASP A 120 12.07 11.03 11.68
CA ASP A 120 11.30 12.24 11.93
C ASP A 120 11.64 13.29 10.87
N ILE A 121 10.67 13.62 10.03
CA ILE A 121 10.81 14.64 8.98
C ILE A 121 10.24 15.94 9.55
N PRO A 122 11.08 16.97 9.77
CA PRO A 122 10.66 18.21 10.45
C PRO A 122 9.81 19.13 9.56
N VAL A 123 9.89 18.94 8.24
CA VAL A 123 9.15 19.75 7.24
C VAL A 123 8.49 18.80 6.25
N ASN A 124 7.19 18.97 6.03
CA ASN A 124 6.47 18.18 5.03
C ASN A 124 6.87 18.61 3.61
N TYR A 125 7.55 17.72 2.88
CA TYR A 125 8.01 17.91 1.50
C TYR A 125 7.03 17.41 0.44
N GLY A 126 5.76 17.15 0.80
CA GLY A 126 4.80 16.47 -0.07
C GLY A 126 4.99 14.96 -0.08
N ILE A 127 4.12 14.25 -0.81
CA ILE A 127 4.15 12.78 -0.81
C ILE A 127 5.45 12.26 -1.43
N SER A 128 5.89 12.79 -2.57
CA SER A 128 7.13 12.38 -3.23
C SER A 128 8.36 12.65 -2.38
N GLY A 129 8.46 13.85 -1.80
CA GLY A 129 9.61 14.23 -0.97
C GLY A 129 9.70 13.38 0.30
N ASN A 130 8.58 13.13 0.97
CA ASN A 130 8.54 12.27 2.17
C ASN A 130 8.82 10.80 1.83
N SER A 131 8.33 10.30 0.68
CA SER A 131 8.64 8.95 0.18
C SER A 131 10.13 8.79 -0.12
N ASN A 132 10.76 9.79 -0.75
CA ASN A 132 12.20 9.77 -0.99
C ASN A 132 12.99 9.74 0.32
N LYS A 133 12.56 10.48 1.36
CA LYS A 133 13.17 10.44 2.68
C LYS A 133 13.05 9.07 3.35
N ALA A 134 11.91 8.43 3.23
CA ALA A 134 11.73 7.05 3.71
C ALA A 134 12.59 6.06 2.90
N LEU A 135 12.71 6.27 1.58
CA LEU A 135 13.53 5.45 0.67
C LEU A 135 15.03 5.52 1.01
N GLU A 136 15.53 6.66 1.52
CA GLU A 136 16.92 6.80 1.98
C GLU A 136 17.27 5.80 3.10
N LEU A 137 16.30 5.34 3.88
CA LEU A 137 16.47 4.34 4.94
C LEU A 137 16.56 2.90 4.43
N ALA A 138 16.11 2.66 3.21
CA ALA A 138 15.97 1.32 2.64
C ALA A 138 17.33 0.69 2.33
N THR A 139 17.58 -0.50 2.87
CA THR A 139 18.81 -1.27 2.63
C THR A 139 18.57 -2.52 1.78
N GLY A 140 17.31 -2.92 1.59
CA GLY A 140 16.93 -4.08 0.78
C GLY A 140 17.14 -3.89 -0.71
N GLY A 141 17.25 -5.00 -1.43
CA GLY A 141 17.36 -5.01 -2.89
C GLY A 141 16.04 -4.71 -3.61
N TYR A 142 14.92 -4.82 -2.91
CA TYR A 142 13.59 -4.56 -3.43
C TYR A 142 12.84 -3.61 -2.49
N ILE A 143 12.02 -2.75 -3.07
CA ILE A 143 11.26 -1.70 -2.39
C ILE A 143 9.78 -1.98 -2.57
N GLY A 144 9.05 -2.13 -1.47
CA GLY A 144 7.59 -2.16 -1.44
C GLY A 144 7.04 -0.77 -1.12
N LEU A 145 6.10 -0.30 -1.94
CA LEU A 145 5.45 1.00 -1.75
C LEU A 145 4.13 0.80 -1.02
N MET A 146 4.00 1.37 0.17
CA MET A 146 2.85 1.13 1.03
C MET A 146 2.34 2.40 1.71
N ASP A 147 1.04 2.62 1.65
CA ASP A 147 0.38 3.68 2.38
C ASP A 147 0.17 3.30 3.86
N HIS A 148 0.07 4.31 4.71
CA HIS A 148 0.02 4.14 6.17
C HIS A 148 -1.36 3.70 6.72
N ASP A 149 -2.35 3.50 5.85
CA ASP A 149 -3.72 3.07 6.13
C ASP A 149 -4.15 1.82 5.33
N ASP A 150 -3.22 1.23 4.58
CA ASP A 150 -3.41 -0.06 3.91
C ASP A 150 -2.96 -1.23 4.79
N ILE A 151 -3.42 -2.43 4.45
CA ILE A 151 -3.04 -3.68 5.12
C ILE A 151 -2.62 -4.74 4.12
N LEU A 152 -1.67 -5.57 4.50
CA LEU A 152 -1.23 -6.72 3.73
C LEU A 152 -1.84 -8.01 4.30
N THR A 153 -2.19 -8.97 3.43
CA THR A 153 -2.44 -10.34 3.87
C THR A 153 -1.17 -10.94 4.47
N SER A 154 -1.31 -11.90 5.38
CA SER A 154 -0.18 -12.47 6.12
C SER A 154 0.88 -13.15 5.25
N ASP A 155 0.54 -13.47 4.01
CA ASP A 155 1.40 -14.14 3.02
C ASP A 155 1.87 -13.22 1.88
N ALA A 156 1.47 -11.96 1.88
CA ALA A 156 1.74 -11.05 0.76
C ALA A 156 3.22 -11.01 0.37
N LEU A 157 4.11 -10.84 1.33
CA LEU A 157 5.56 -10.82 1.05
C LEU A 157 6.09 -12.19 0.61
N PHE A 158 5.54 -13.29 1.12
CA PHE A 158 5.92 -14.64 0.67
C PHE A 158 5.56 -14.86 -0.80
N MET A 159 4.36 -14.48 -1.21
CA MET A 159 3.90 -14.58 -2.60
C MET A 159 4.73 -13.70 -3.53
N ILE A 160 5.05 -12.47 -3.10
CA ILE A 160 5.93 -11.56 -3.85
C ILE A 160 7.32 -12.17 -4.02
N VAL A 161 7.95 -12.67 -2.94
CA VAL A 161 9.28 -13.27 -3.03
C VAL A 161 9.28 -14.52 -3.91
N SER A 162 8.18 -15.29 -3.93
CA SER A 162 8.02 -16.40 -4.88
C SER A 162 8.15 -15.90 -6.33
N LYS A 163 7.51 -14.80 -6.68
CA LYS A 163 7.58 -14.21 -8.03
C LYS A 163 8.95 -13.60 -8.32
N LEU A 164 9.59 -12.97 -7.36
CA LEU A 164 10.96 -12.47 -7.52
C LEU A 164 11.95 -13.62 -7.81
N ASN A 165 11.74 -14.82 -7.24
CA ASN A 165 12.53 -16.00 -7.54
C ASN A 165 12.27 -16.59 -8.94
N GLU A 166 11.16 -16.23 -9.59
CA GLU A 166 10.89 -16.54 -11.01
C GLU A 166 11.61 -15.55 -11.96
N GLY A 167 12.27 -14.50 -11.43
CA GLY A 167 13.07 -13.54 -12.20
C GLY A 167 12.36 -12.24 -12.56
N TYR A 168 11.24 -11.93 -11.89
CA TYR A 168 10.58 -10.63 -12.04
C TYR A 168 11.26 -9.56 -11.22
N ASP A 169 11.38 -8.36 -11.79
CA ASP A 169 11.94 -7.17 -11.13
C ASP A 169 10.86 -6.27 -10.52
N ILE A 170 9.62 -6.39 -11.00
CA ILE A 170 8.44 -5.66 -10.52
C ILE A 170 7.32 -6.69 -10.31
N VAL A 171 6.73 -6.66 -9.13
CA VAL A 171 5.59 -7.50 -8.75
C VAL A 171 4.53 -6.63 -8.10
N TYR A 172 3.30 -6.71 -8.56
CA TYR A 172 2.14 -6.05 -7.95
C TYR A 172 1.06 -7.07 -7.60
N THR A 173 0.25 -6.76 -6.60
CA THR A 173 -0.78 -7.65 -6.08
C THR A 173 -2.18 -7.20 -6.50
N ASP A 174 -3.12 -8.13 -6.49
CA ASP A 174 -4.54 -7.81 -6.40
C ASP A 174 -4.83 -7.03 -5.12
N GLU A 175 -5.97 -6.38 -5.06
CA GLU A 175 -6.44 -5.65 -3.88
C GLU A 175 -7.93 -5.81 -3.69
N ASP A 176 -8.41 -5.66 -2.48
CA ASP A 176 -9.81 -5.45 -2.14
C ASP A 176 -9.93 -4.35 -1.08
N LYS A 177 -11.15 -4.03 -0.72
CA LYS A 177 -11.44 -3.06 0.33
C LYS A 177 -11.97 -3.77 1.55
N THR A 178 -11.72 -3.21 2.72
CA THR A 178 -12.24 -3.74 3.97
C THR A 178 -13.00 -2.68 4.75
N ASP A 179 -13.86 -3.12 5.68
CA ASP A 179 -14.46 -2.23 6.66
C ASP A 179 -13.44 -1.89 7.77
N GLU A 180 -13.77 -0.90 8.59
CA GLU A 180 -12.91 -0.42 9.68
C GLU A 180 -12.51 -1.50 10.69
N ASN A 181 -13.29 -2.59 10.80
CA ASN A 181 -13.06 -3.69 11.75
C ASN A 181 -12.38 -4.90 11.14
N LEU A 182 -12.07 -4.86 9.83
CA LEU A 182 -11.50 -5.97 9.06
C LEU A 182 -12.40 -7.23 9.04
N ASN A 183 -13.73 -7.03 9.16
CA ASN A 183 -14.71 -8.12 9.20
C ASN A 183 -15.32 -8.40 7.83
N ARG A 184 -15.30 -7.43 6.93
CA ARG A 184 -15.90 -7.56 5.60
C ARG A 184 -14.91 -7.07 4.56
N TYR A 185 -14.69 -7.90 3.53
CA TYR A 185 -13.91 -7.55 2.35
C TYR A 185 -14.86 -7.40 1.18
N PHE A 186 -14.65 -6.40 0.33
CA PHE A 186 -15.53 -6.07 -0.79
C PHE A 186 -14.77 -5.34 -1.90
N SER A 187 -15.40 -5.23 -3.08
CA SER A 187 -14.82 -4.54 -4.24
C SER A 187 -13.47 -5.11 -4.65
N ALA A 188 -13.33 -6.44 -4.65
CA ALA A 188 -12.10 -7.09 -5.09
C ALA A 188 -11.69 -6.60 -6.49
N TYR A 189 -10.45 -6.16 -6.60
CA TYR A 189 -9.87 -5.74 -7.85
C TYR A 189 -8.80 -6.75 -8.28
N ARG A 190 -9.18 -7.62 -9.20
CA ARG A 190 -8.28 -8.58 -9.84
C ARG A 190 -7.53 -7.88 -10.96
N LYS A 191 -6.25 -7.66 -10.75
CA LYS A 191 -5.40 -6.94 -11.71
C LYS A 191 -4.96 -7.89 -12.82
N PRO A 192 -5.01 -7.45 -14.09
CA PRO A 192 -4.51 -8.26 -15.20
C PRO A 192 -2.98 -8.36 -15.15
N ASP A 193 -2.43 -9.31 -15.91
CA ASP A 193 -1.02 -9.30 -16.23
C ASP A 193 -0.63 -7.96 -16.88
N PHE A 194 0.65 -7.61 -16.81
CA PHE A 194 1.12 -6.33 -17.30
C PHE A 194 0.70 -6.08 -18.76
N ASN A 195 0.00 -4.98 -18.95
CA ASN A 195 -0.46 -4.52 -20.26
C ASN A 195 -0.15 -3.03 -20.42
N LEU A 196 0.81 -2.70 -21.27
CA LEU A 196 1.27 -1.33 -21.47
C LEU A 196 0.15 -0.37 -21.89
N ASN A 197 -0.75 -0.79 -22.81
CA ASN A 197 -1.84 0.08 -23.28
C ASN A 197 -2.84 0.39 -22.16
N LEU A 198 -3.14 -0.60 -21.32
CA LEU A 198 -3.98 -0.40 -20.14
C LEU A 198 -3.28 0.49 -19.11
N PHE A 199 -1.99 0.25 -18.87
CA PHE A 199 -1.19 1.04 -17.95
C PHE A 199 -1.11 2.52 -18.37
N LEU A 200 -0.89 2.81 -19.65
CA LEU A 200 -0.88 4.18 -20.17
C LEU A 200 -2.23 4.91 -20.04
N SER A 201 -3.33 4.20 -19.79
CA SER A 201 -4.66 4.77 -19.59
C SER A 201 -5.12 4.81 -18.13
N ASN A 202 -4.52 3.99 -17.25
CA ASN A 202 -4.92 3.85 -15.86
C ASN A 202 -3.80 3.22 -15.02
N ASN A 203 -3.47 3.85 -13.88
CA ASN A 203 -2.57 3.26 -12.90
C ASN A 203 -3.29 2.14 -12.14
N TYR A 204 -3.21 0.92 -12.64
CA TYR A 204 -3.82 -0.25 -12.01
C TYR A 204 -2.85 -1.03 -11.11
N MET A 205 -1.57 -0.70 -11.10
CA MET A 205 -0.54 -1.45 -10.38
C MET A 205 -0.50 -1.13 -8.88
N CYS A 206 -0.86 0.09 -8.44
CA CYS A 206 -0.99 0.45 -7.02
C CYS A 206 -2.30 -0.10 -6.41
N HIS A 207 -2.34 -0.62 -5.20
CA HIS A 207 -1.31 -1.05 -4.28
C HIS A 207 -1.46 -2.56 -4.09
N PHE A 208 -0.53 -3.37 -3.66
CA PHE A 208 0.81 -3.17 -3.20
C PHE A 208 1.79 -3.53 -4.32
N THR A 209 2.79 -2.71 -4.54
CA THR A 209 3.80 -2.94 -5.60
C THR A 209 5.18 -3.03 -4.99
N VAL A 210 5.95 -4.03 -5.42
CA VAL A 210 7.37 -4.23 -5.05
C VAL A 210 8.23 -4.15 -6.29
N ILE A 211 9.27 -3.32 -6.23
CA ILE A 211 10.14 -2.99 -7.38
C ILE A 211 11.61 -3.19 -6.97
N SER A 212 12.44 -3.65 -7.88
CA SER A 212 13.88 -3.64 -7.70
C SER A 212 14.39 -2.22 -7.40
N LYS A 213 15.15 -2.07 -6.30
CA LYS A 213 15.73 -0.78 -5.90
C LYS A 213 16.57 -0.15 -7.00
N LYS A 214 17.22 -0.99 -7.82
CA LYS A 214 17.99 -0.56 -8.97
C LYS A 214 17.11 0.20 -9.97
N ILE A 215 15.94 -0.36 -10.32
CA ILE A 215 14.99 0.27 -11.26
C ILE A 215 14.50 1.60 -10.73
N ILE A 216 14.11 1.69 -9.45
CA ILE A 216 13.69 2.95 -8.82
C ILE A 216 14.79 4.02 -8.95
N SER A 217 16.03 3.65 -8.68
CA SER A 217 17.16 4.58 -8.79
C SER A 217 17.41 5.02 -10.23
N GLU A 218 17.29 4.13 -11.20
CA GLU A 218 17.43 4.43 -12.64
C GLU A 218 16.28 5.31 -13.15
N ALA A 219 15.05 5.15 -12.62
CA ALA A 219 13.90 6.01 -12.93
C ALA A 219 14.00 7.42 -12.31
N GLY A 220 14.91 7.65 -11.37
CA GLY A 220 15.13 8.96 -10.74
C GLY A 220 14.37 9.18 -9.45
N ASN A 221 13.84 8.12 -8.81
CA ASN A 221 13.02 8.16 -7.60
C ASN A 221 11.69 8.91 -7.80
N PHE A 222 11.02 9.31 -6.71
CA PHE A 222 9.77 10.07 -6.79
C PHE A 222 10.02 11.53 -7.14
N ARG A 223 9.25 12.08 -8.08
CA ARG A 223 9.35 13.46 -8.57
C ARG A 223 8.21 14.31 -8.03
N SER A 224 8.53 15.39 -7.32
CA SER A 224 7.54 16.24 -6.62
C SER A 224 6.57 16.97 -7.56
N GLU A 225 6.95 17.18 -8.81
CA GLU A 225 6.07 17.76 -9.83
C GLU A 225 4.87 16.86 -10.19
N TYR A 226 4.93 15.59 -9.78
CA TYR A 226 3.86 14.60 -9.97
C TYR A 226 3.14 14.21 -8.68
N ASP A 227 3.24 15.03 -7.62
CA ASP A 227 2.51 14.77 -6.36
C ASP A 227 1.01 14.54 -6.61
N GLY A 228 0.50 13.41 -6.13
CA GLY A 228 -0.85 12.90 -6.38
C GLY A 228 -0.98 11.92 -7.55
N ALA A 229 0.11 11.70 -8.31
CA ALA A 229 0.25 10.66 -9.33
C ALA A 229 1.70 10.11 -9.33
N GLN A 230 2.43 10.29 -8.23
CA GLN A 230 3.86 9.98 -8.08
C GLN A 230 4.18 8.50 -8.32
N ASP A 231 3.27 7.60 -7.96
CA ASP A 231 3.45 6.16 -8.19
C ASP A 231 3.31 5.84 -9.67
N TYR A 232 2.35 6.48 -10.35
CA TYR A 232 2.13 6.31 -11.78
C TYR A 232 3.29 6.86 -12.61
N ASP A 233 3.90 7.93 -12.14
CA ASP A 233 5.08 8.53 -12.75
C ASP A 233 6.33 7.64 -12.57
N LEU A 234 6.43 6.95 -11.43
CA LEU A 234 7.56 6.08 -11.11
C LEU A 234 7.54 4.77 -11.91
N PHE A 235 6.36 4.19 -12.17
CA PHE A 235 6.19 2.92 -12.88
C PHE A 235 6.33 3.08 -14.40
#